data_cfff6d5bdaf11c470d51c1f2bbb22e04
#
_entry.id   cfff6d5bdaf11c470d51c1f2bbb22e04
#
_cell.length_a   1.000
_cell.length_b   1.000
_cell.length_c   1.000
_cell.angle_alpha   90.00
_cell.angle_beta   90.00
_cell.angle_gamma   90.00
#
_symmetry.space_group_name_H-M   'P 1'
#
loop_
_entity.id
_entity.type
_entity.pdbx_description
1 polymer ?
#
loop_
_entity_poly.entity_id
_entity_poly.type
_entity_poly.pdbx_seq_one_letter_code
_entity_poly.pdbx_strand_id
1 'polypeptide(L)'
;MKFDIFFSISQTPDTSGHTPTEREMFSNFLDQAEKADDLGFGVGWVAQAHLSTEVQKSNKNPVVPHYPGEVGLCTDFFQVAREMFSRTKRMDVGSAVMSILASGGPIAQAERVGSFLALHGMDPNEER
;
A
#
# COMPACT_ATOMS: atom_id res chain seq x y z
N MET A 1 17.60 15.42 -7.94
CA MET A 1 16.14 15.29 -8.08
C MET A 1 15.74 14.00 -7.37
N LYS A 2 14.75 14.04 -6.48
CA LYS A 2 14.23 12.83 -5.83
C LYS A 2 12.93 12.46 -6.55
N PHE A 3 12.70 11.17 -6.73
CA PHE A 3 11.47 10.62 -7.28
C PHE A 3 10.81 9.74 -6.24
N ASP A 4 9.50 9.82 -6.19
CA ASP A 4 8.67 8.94 -5.38
C ASP A 4 7.89 7.99 -6.29
N ILE A 5 7.38 6.90 -5.73
CA ILE A 5 6.57 5.94 -6.46
C ILE A 5 5.22 5.76 -5.79
N PHE A 6 4.16 5.62 -6.58
CA PHE A 6 2.81 5.36 -6.10
C PHE A 6 2.43 3.90 -6.40
N PHE A 7 2.08 3.18 -5.37
CA PHE A 7 1.61 1.80 -5.46
C PHE A 7 0.09 1.73 -5.29
N SER A 8 -0.58 1.29 -6.34
CA SER A 8 -2.00 0.97 -6.29
C SER A 8 -2.20 -0.53 -6.20
N ILE A 9 -1.84 -1.17 -5.11
CA ILE A 9 -1.97 -2.62 -4.94
C ILE A 9 -3.25 -3.09 -5.64
N SER A 10 -3.11 -3.87 -6.71
CA SER A 10 -4.20 -4.15 -7.63
C SER A 10 -4.26 -5.61 -8.03
N GLN A 11 -5.48 -6.12 -8.17
CA GLN A 11 -5.76 -7.46 -8.63
C GLN A 11 -6.41 -7.39 -10.01
N THR A 12 -5.58 -7.37 -11.04
CA THR A 12 -6.00 -7.18 -12.43
C THR A 12 -5.53 -8.32 -13.30
N PRO A 13 -6.29 -8.74 -14.31
CA PRO A 13 -5.84 -9.77 -15.23
C PRO A 13 -4.63 -9.28 -16.04
N ASP A 14 -3.70 -10.19 -16.25
CA ASP A 14 -2.59 -9.98 -17.16
C ASP A 14 -3.00 -10.16 -18.63
N THR A 15 -2.04 -10.05 -19.55
CA THR A 15 -2.28 -10.21 -20.99
C THR A 15 -2.73 -11.60 -21.41
N SER A 16 -2.52 -12.61 -20.57
CA SER A 16 -3.00 -13.99 -20.76
C SER A 16 -4.42 -14.22 -20.21
N GLY A 17 -4.96 -13.25 -19.46
CA GLY A 17 -6.23 -13.33 -18.76
C GLY A 17 -6.11 -13.95 -17.36
N HIS A 18 -4.89 -14.24 -16.89
CA HIS A 18 -4.68 -14.71 -15.52
C HIS A 18 -4.84 -13.54 -14.54
N THR A 19 -5.72 -13.71 -13.55
CA THR A 19 -5.86 -12.80 -12.43
C THR A 19 -5.09 -13.35 -11.23
N PRO A 20 -4.11 -12.62 -10.68
CA PRO A 20 -3.33 -13.12 -9.57
C PRO A 20 -4.20 -13.33 -8.33
N THR A 21 -3.86 -14.32 -7.54
CA THR A 21 -4.42 -14.48 -6.20
C THR A 21 -4.00 -13.30 -5.31
N GLU A 22 -4.70 -13.07 -4.19
CA GLU A 22 -4.32 -12.02 -3.22
C GLU A 22 -2.88 -12.19 -2.74
N ARG A 23 -2.45 -13.41 -2.51
CA ARG A 23 -1.08 -13.70 -2.09
C ARG A 23 -0.05 -13.32 -3.14
N GLU A 24 -0.31 -13.67 -4.40
CA GLU A 24 0.56 -13.30 -5.52
C GLU A 24 0.60 -11.78 -5.71
N MET A 25 -0.56 -11.13 -5.61
CA MET A 25 -0.68 -9.68 -5.70
C MET A 25 0.18 -8.96 -4.65
N PHE A 26 0.09 -9.35 -3.38
CA PHE A 26 0.91 -8.77 -2.33
C PHE A 26 2.40 -9.11 -2.47
N SER A 27 2.74 -10.34 -2.89
CA SER A 27 4.13 -10.72 -3.17
C SER A 27 4.71 -9.83 -4.27
N ASN A 28 4.02 -9.71 -5.39
CA ASN A 28 4.44 -8.89 -6.52
C ASN A 28 4.60 -7.41 -6.13
N PHE A 29 3.69 -6.89 -5.31
CA PHE A 29 3.78 -5.54 -4.78
C PHE A 29 5.05 -5.34 -3.94
N LEU A 30 5.33 -6.26 -3.01
CA LEU A 30 6.50 -6.16 -2.14
C LEU A 30 7.82 -6.29 -2.92
N ASP A 31 7.86 -7.16 -3.94
CA ASP A 31 9.01 -7.28 -4.84
C ASP A 31 9.25 -5.98 -5.65
N GLN A 32 8.16 -5.31 -6.06
CA GLN A 32 8.24 -4.00 -6.71
C GLN A 32 8.73 -2.91 -5.74
N ALA A 33 8.29 -2.93 -4.48
CA ALA A 33 8.74 -1.98 -3.45
C ALA A 33 10.26 -2.14 -3.17
N GLU A 34 10.73 -3.37 -3.02
CA GLU A 34 12.15 -3.68 -2.86
C GLU A 34 12.96 -3.18 -4.07
N LYS A 35 12.46 -3.43 -5.27
CA LYS A 35 13.11 -2.95 -6.49
C LYS A 35 13.13 -1.45 -6.61
N ALA A 36 12.08 -0.77 -6.18
CA ALA A 36 12.01 0.68 -6.17
C ALA A 36 13.02 1.29 -5.18
N ASP A 37 13.18 0.67 -4.00
CA ASP A 37 14.22 1.06 -3.03
C ASP A 37 15.64 0.91 -3.62
N ASP A 38 15.92 -0.21 -4.29
CA ASP A 38 17.18 -0.44 -4.98
C ASP A 38 17.47 0.61 -6.06
N LEU A 39 16.43 1.06 -6.75
CA LEU A 39 16.51 2.10 -7.78
C LEU A 39 16.61 3.53 -7.20
N GLY A 40 16.46 3.70 -5.89
CA GLY A 40 16.64 4.97 -5.19
C GLY A 40 15.41 5.88 -5.17
N PHE A 41 14.19 5.32 -5.29
CA PHE A 41 12.98 6.08 -5.01
C PHE A 41 12.93 6.50 -3.54
N GLY A 42 12.45 7.73 -3.27
CA GLY A 42 12.45 8.32 -1.93
C GLY A 42 11.31 7.81 -1.06
N VAL A 43 10.09 7.91 -1.55
CA VAL A 43 8.88 7.51 -0.84
C VAL A 43 8.07 6.52 -1.67
N GLY A 44 7.65 5.43 -1.05
CA GLY A 44 6.65 4.51 -1.57
C GLY A 44 5.25 4.87 -1.04
N TRP A 45 4.45 5.53 -1.86
CA TRP A 45 3.08 5.91 -1.51
C TRP A 45 2.12 4.76 -1.80
N VAL A 46 1.41 4.28 -0.78
CA VAL A 46 0.47 3.16 -0.91
C VAL A 46 -0.96 3.67 -0.92
N ALA A 47 -1.69 3.37 -1.98
CA ALA A 47 -3.12 3.62 -2.06
C ALA A 47 -3.88 2.75 -1.05
N GLN A 48 -4.78 3.37 -0.29
CA GLN A 48 -5.64 2.68 0.65
C GLN A 48 -7.10 2.93 0.32
N ALA A 49 -7.89 1.87 0.19
CA ALA A 49 -9.32 1.95 -0.04
C ALA A 49 -10.07 0.95 0.83
N HIS A 50 -11.18 1.41 1.42
CA HIS A 50 -12.03 0.57 2.25
C HIS A 50 -13.32 0.25 1.49
N LEU A 51 -13.77 -1.02 1.55
CA LEU A 51 -14.98 -1.52 0.89
C LEU A 51 -15.03 -1.27 -0.63
N SER A 52 -13.91 -0.87 -1.21
CA SER A 52 -13.82 -0.57 -2.64
C SER A 52 -13.99 -1.80 -3.52
N THR A 53 -13.59 -2.97 -3.06
CA THR A 53 -13.71 -4.24 -3.76
C THR A 53 -15.15 -4.51 -4.16
N GLU A 54 -16.12 -4.40 -3.26
CA GLU A 54 -17.53 -4.62 -3.57
C GLU A 54 -18.08 -3.56 -4.54
N VAL A 55 -17.68 -2.31 -4.34
CA VAL A 55 -18.06 -1.21 -5.25
C VAL A 55 -17.45 -1.43 -6.64
N GLN A 56 -16.20 -1.84 -6.72
CA GLN A 56 -15.53 -2.11 -7.99
C GLN A 56 -16.14 -3.32 -8.71
N LYS A 57 -16.45 -4.39 -8.00
CA LYS A 57 -17.10 -5.58 -8.56
C LYS A 57 -18.52 -5.31 -9.07
N SER A 58 -19.26 -4.46 -8.39
CA SER A 58 -20.62 -4.09 -8.78
C SER A 58 -20.67 -3.04 -9.91
N ASN A 59 -19.59 -2.35 -10.17
CA ASN A 59 -19.52 -1.32 -11.20
C ASN A 59 -19.14 -1.92 -12.56
N LYS A 60 -19.96 -1.68 -13.58
CA LYS A 60 -19.69 -2.12 -14.95
C LYS A 60 -18.55 -1.35 -15.62
N ASN A 61 -18.22 -0.17 -15.12
CA ASN A 61 -17.13 0.64 -15.63
C ASN A 61 -15.92 0.46 -14.71
N PRO A 62 -14.71 0.23 -15.22
CA PRO A 62 -13.52 0.15 -14.40
C PRO A 62 -13.31 1.46 -13.64
N VAL A 63 -12.86 1.36 -12.40
CA VAL A 63 -12.56 2.53 -11.52
C VAL A 63 -11.43 3.36 -12.13
N VAL A 64 -10.47 2.70 -12.74
CA VAL A 64 -9.43 3.35 -13.53
C VAL A 64 -9.68 3.01 -15.01
N PRO A 65 -9.87 4.03 -15.87
CA PRO A 65 -10.09 3.79 -17.30
C PRO A 65 -9.01 2.89 -17.90
N HIS A 66 -9.42 1.94 -18.71
CA HIS A 66 -8.55 0.94 -19.36
C HIS A 66 -7.85 -0.06 -18.42
N TYR A 67 -8.22 -0.10 -17.13
CA TYR A 67 -7.65 -0.98 -16.15
C TYR A 67 -8.73 -1.90 -15.56
N PRO A 68 -8.98 -3.06 -16.16
CA PRO A 68 -9.97 -4.00 -15.66
C PRO A 68 -9.47 -4.66 -14.37
N GLY A 69 -10.33 -4.75 -13.35
CA GLY A 69 -10.00 -5.38 -12.08
C GLY A 69 -10.07 -4.42 -10.89
N GLU A 70 -9.54 -4.87 -9.78
CA GLU A 70 -9.61 -4.17 -8.51
C GLU A 70 -8.30 -3.45 -8.20
N VAL A 71 -8.38 -2.24 -7.71
CA VAL A 71 -7.24 -1.37 -7.40
C VAL A 71 -7.34 -0.79 -5.98
N GLY A 72 -6.22 -0.42 -5.40
CA GLY A 72 -6.18 0.16 -4.05
C GLY A 72 -6.47 -0.83 -2.93
N LEU A 73 -6.08 -2.08 -3.09
CA LEU A 73 -6.44 -3.19 -2.19
C LEU A 73 -5.63 -3.22 -0.88
N CYS A 74 -5.24 -2.06 -0.37
CA CYS A 74 -4.67 -1.92 0.97
C CYS A 74 -5.76 -1.45 1.94
N THR A 75 -6.15 -2.28 2.88
CA THR A 75 -7.14 -1.96 3.92
C THR A 75 -6.52 -1.62 5.26
N ASP A 76 -5.30 -2.08 5.53
CA ASP A 76 -4.52 -1.76 6.72
C ASP A 76 -3.12 -1.32 6.32
N PHE A 77 -2.94 -0.01 6.25
CA PHE A 77 -1.68 0.61 5.86
C PHE A 77 -0.51 0.21 6.77
N PHE A 78 -0.73 0.12 8.08
CA PHE A 78 0.37 -0.15 9.02
C PHE A 78 0.95 -1.56 8.87
N GLN A 79 0.12 -2.55 8.55
CA GLN A 79 0.61 -3.89 8.24
C GLN A 79 1.45 -3.88 6.96
N VAL A 80 0.97 -3.21 5.91
CA VAL A 80 1.70 -3.10 4.64
C VAL A 80 3.00 -2.32 4.82
N ALA A 81 2.97 -1.22 5.56
CA ALA A 81 4.17 -0.42 5.84
C ALA A 81 5.23 -1.24 6.58
N ARG A 82 4.82 -2.05 7.55
CA ARG A 82 5.73 -2.96 8.24
C ARG A 82 6.42 -3.93 7.29
N GLU A 83 5.67 -4.55 6.40
CA GLU A 83 6.24 -5.49 5.42
C GLU A 83 7.16 -4.76 4.43
N MET A 84 6.82 -3.55 4.01
CA MET A 84 7.71 -2.74 3.18
C MET A 84 9.02 -2.42 3.92
N PHE A 85 8.96 -1.94 5.15
CA PHE A 85 10.17 -1.66 5.95
C PHE A 85 11.04 -2.88 6.19
N SER A 86 10.46 -4.08 6.29
CA SER A 86 11.24 -5.31 6.44
C SER A 86 12.04 -5.68 5.19
N ARG A 87 11.66 -5.17 4.02
CA ARG A 87 12.28 -5.47 2.73
C ARG A 87 13.09 -4.34 2.12
N THR A 88 12.82 -3.11 2.54
CA THR A 88 13.50 -1.91 2.02
C THR A 88 14.53 -1.38 3.02
N LYS A 89 15.50 -0.63 2.54
CA LYS A 89 16.62 -0.11 3.35
C LYS A 89 16.61 1.40 3.50
N ARG A 90 16.05 2.13 2.54
CA ARG A 90 16.16 3.59 2.41
C ARG A 90 14.84 4.27 2.12
N MET A 91 13.88 3.53 1.55
CA MET A 91 12.60 4.07 1.13
C MET A 91 11.72 4.40 2.32
N ASP A 92 11.22 5.63 2.37
CA ASP A 92 10.14 6.01 3.26
C ASP A 92 8.81 5.43 2.76
N VAL A 93 7.86 5.22 3.68
CA VAL A 93 6.54 4.68 3.32
C VAL A 93 5.45 5.66 3.70
N GLY A 94 4.63 6.01 2.74
CA GLY A 94 3.51 6.95 2.89
C GLY A 94 2.16 6.34 2.53
N SER A 95 1.11 6.76 3.21
CA SER A 95 -0.26 6.41 2.84
C SER A 95 -0.86 7.47 1.91
N ALA A 96 -1.51 7.02 0.84
CA ALA A 96 -2.22 7.85 -0.10
C ALA A 96 -3.51 7.14 -0.56
N VAL A 97 -4.61 7.35 0.13
CA VAL A 97 -5.10 8.26 1.17
C VAL A 97 -5.58 7.46 2.38
N MET A 98 -5.13 7.77 3.59
CA MET A 98 -5.65 7.12 4.79
C MET A 98 -6.89 7.86 5.29
N SER A 99 -8.07 7.22 5.15
CA SER A 99 -9.31 7.77 5.68
C SER A 99 -9.44 7.48 7.18
N ILE A 100 -9.37 8.52 8.00
CA ILE A 100 -9.56 8.40 9.46
C ILE A 100 -10.92 7.81 9.80
N LEU A 101 -11.97 8.24 9.11
CA LEU A 101 -13.34 7.76 9.37
C LEU A 101 -13.49 6.28 9.02
N ALA A 102 -12.99 5.86 7.85
CA ALA A 102 -13.05 4.46 7.44
C ALA A 102 -12.14 3.55 8.27
N SER A 103 -11.13 4.11 8.93
CA SER A 103 -10.20 3.39 9.80
C SER A 103 -10.65 3.29 11.27
N GLY A 104 -11.91 3.52 11.56
CA GLY A 104 -12.49 3.40 12.90
C GLY A 104 -12.57 4.71 13.69
N GLY A 105 -12.32 5.84 13.04
CA GLY A 105 -12.38 7.16 13.63
C GLY A 105 -11.05 7.64 14.24
N PRO A 106 -11.02 8.89 14.75
CA PRO A 106 -9.77 9.53 15.16
C PRO A 106 -9.09 8.86 16.35
N ILE A 107 -9.84 8.31 17.29
CA ILE A 107 -9.28 7.63 18.46
C ILE A 107 -8.58 6.34 18.02
N ALA A 108 -9.28 5.46 17.31
CA ALA A 108 -8.71 4.20 16.84
C ALA A 108 -7.51 4.44 15.92
N GLN A 109 -7.56 5.48 15.11
CA GLN A 109 -6.45 5.84 14.25
C GLN A 109 -5.24 6.32 15.05
N ALA A 110 -5.43 7.16 16.06
CA ALA A 110 -4.35 7.63 16.93
C ALA A 110 -3.69 6.47 17.71
N GLU A 111 -4.48 5.52 18.21
CA GLU A 111 -3.98 4.33 18.88
C GLU A 111 -3.15 3.44 17.94
N ARG A 112 -3.58 3.27 16.69
CA ARG A 112 -2.83 2.53 15.66
C ARG A 112 -1.50 3.19 15.35
N VAL A 113 -1.50 4.51 15.14
CA VAL A 113 -0.25 5.28 14.93
C VAL A 113 0.68 5.12 16.12
N GLY A 114 0.16 5.33 17.34
CA GLY A 114 0.96 5.20 18.56
C GLY A 114 1.55 3.79 18.73
N SER A 115 0.73 2.75 18.49
CA SER A 115 1.18 1.36 18.56
C SER A 115 2.23 1.04 17.49
N PHE A 116 2.02 1.51 16.26
CA PHE A 116 2.99 1.32 15.18
C PHE A 116 4.33 1.95 15.52
N LEU A 117 4.34 3.22 15.94
CA LEU A 117 5.55 3.93 16.33
C LEU A 117 6.26 3.30 17.53
N ALA A 118 5.51 2.77 18.50
CA ALA A 118 6.09 2.10 19.66
C ALA A 118 6.73 0.73 19.30
N LEU A 119 6.15 0.01 18.36
CA LEU A 119 6.63 -1.33 17.97
C LEU A 119 7.74 -1.30 16.92
N HIS A 120 7.67 -0.31 16.03
CA HIS A 120 8.62 -0.15 14.91
C HIS A 120 9.43 1.13 15.06
N GLY A 121 9.54 1.58 16.29
CA GLY A 121 9.89 2.84 16.78
C GLY A 121 11.03 3.55 16.06
N MET A 122 10.88 4.82 16.00
CA MET A 122 12.01 5.69 15.75
C MET A 122 13.01 5.50 16.89
N ASP A 123 13.90 4.53 16.76
CA ASP A 123 15.15 4.60 17.53
C ASP A 123 15.83 5.89 17.07
N PRO A 124 16.07 6.86 17.99
CA PRO A 124 16.77 8.09 17.61
C PRO A 124 18.18 7.84 17.08
N ASN A 125 18.68 6.61 17.14
CA ASN A 125 19.94 6.16 16.57
C ASN A 125 19.78 5.38 15.26
N GLU A 126 18.58 5.09 14.84
CA GLU A 126 18.29 4.55 13.52
C GLU A 126 17.88 5.70 12.59
N GLU A 127 18.55 5.84 11.47
CA GLU A 127 18.29 6.88 10.46
C GLU A 127 16.97 6.67 9.67
N ARG A 128 15.99 5.98 10.26
CA ARG A 128 14.68 5.69 9.65
C ARG A 128 13.52 6.14 10.50
#